data_fcf8c540ac7ac9b6408c94d255e2786b
#
_entry.id   fcf8c540ac7ac9b6408c94d255e2786b
#
_cell.length_a   1.000
_cell.length_b   1.000
_cell.length_c   1.000
_cell.angle_alpha   90.00
_cell.angle_beta   90.00
_cell.angle_gamma   90.00
#
_symmetry.space_group_name_H-M   'P 1'
#
loop_
_entity.id
_entity.type
_entity.pdbx_description
1 polymer ?
#
loop_
_entity_poly.entity_id
_entity_poly.type
_entity_poly.pdbx_seq_one_letter_code
_entity_poly.pdbx_strand_id
1 'polypeptide(L)'
;SSAASDVYKRQLLWTKVTDKIPGSLVAIVVTTAIAYFAKLPVNTIGSVYGKLNSAFPSFHVPSITMNLIQQMISPAFTIAVLAAIESLLSAVVSDGMIGDTHKSNAELIGQGLGNIFSGFFGGIPATGAIARTAANVRNGGRTPIAGIAHCITLTIILLVLMPLAALIPMTTLAAVLLVVAANMADWSSFFRLCKNAPKSDIIVLVAT
;
A
#
# COMPACT_ATOMS: atom_id res chain seq x y z
N SER A 1 17.40 -6.07 16.24
CA SER A 1 16.66 -7.35 16.16
C SER A 1 15.61 -7.53 17.28
N SER A 2 15.84 -7.04 18.51
CA SER A 2 14.86 -7.17 19.60
C SER A 2 13.56 -6.37 19.34
N ALA A 3 13.68 -5.12 18.88
CA ALA A 3 12.52 -4.26 18.61
C ALA A 3 11.59 -4.83 17.51
N ALA A 4 12.15 -5.42 16.45
CA ALA A 4 11.37 -6.07 15.41
C ALA A 4 10.63 -7.31 15.93
N SER A 5 11.27 -8.10 16.81
CA SER A 5 10.66 -9.27 17.47
C SER A 5 9.51 -8.86 18.38
N ASP A 6 9.63 -7.74 19.10
CA ASP A 6 8.58 -7.26 20.00
C ASP A 6 7.38 -6.70 19.24
N VAL A 7 7.62 -6.02 18.12
CA VAL A 7 6.54 -5.57 17.21
C VAL A 7 5.78 -6.76 16.64
N TYR A 8 6.51 -7.79 16.19
CA TYR A 8 5.91 -9.03 15.65
C TYR A 8 5.02 -9.73 16.69
N LYS A 9 5.55 -9.93 17.92
CA LYS A 9 4.79 -10.57 19.01
C LYS A 9 3.54 -9.76 19.38
N ARG A 10 3.64 -8.44 19.48
CA ARG A 10 2.50 -7.57 19.81
C ARG A 10 1.44 -7.58 18.72
N GLN A 11 1.84 -7.62 17.45
CA GLN A 11 0.90 -7.68 16.34
C GLN A 11 0.14 -9.02 16.30
N LEU A 12 0.80 -10.16 16.60
CA LEU A 12 0.16 -11.46 16.69
C LEU A 12 -0.74 -11.61 17.94
N LEU A 13 -0.36 -11.02 19.06
CA LEU A 13 -1.15 -11.07 20.28
C LEU A 13 -2.39 -10.17 20.22
N TRP A 14 -2.30 -9.04 19.48
CA TRP A 14 -3.39 -8.06 19.37
C TRP A 14 -4.60 -8.62 18.63
N THR A 15 -4.41 -9.45 17.60
CA THR A 15 -5.51 -10.10 16.88
C THR A 15 -6.37 -11.02 17.75
N LYS A 16 -5.84 -11.46 18.91
CA LYS A 16 -6.61 -12.21 19.92
C LYS A 16 -7.43 -11.32 20.84
N VAL A 17 -7.15 -10.00 20.87
CA VAL A 17 -7.82 -9.05 21.78
C VAL A 17 -8.94 -8.31 21.06
N THR A 18 -8.74 -7.88 19.82
CA THR A 18 -9.78 -7.22 19.01
C THR A 18 -9.45 -7.25 17.52
N ASP A 19 -10.46 -7.54 16.71
CA ASP A 19 -10.39 -7.49 15.24
C ASP A 19 -10.74 -6.11 14.67
N LYS A 20 -11.19 -5.17 15.54
CA LYS A 20 -11.65 -3.85 15.09
C LYS A 20 -10.52 -2.86 14.81
N ILE A 21 -9.36 -3.01 15.46
CA ILE A 21 -8.21 -2.12 15.30
C ILE A 21 -7.04 -2.93 14.76
N PRO A 22 -6.45 -2.55 13.59
CA PRO A 22 -5.29 -3.23 13.03
C PRO A 22 -4.11 -3.26 14.01
N GLY A 23 -3.57 -4.45 14.27
CA GLY A 23 -2.42 -4.63 15.18
C GLY A 23 -1.18 -3.85 14.74
N SER A 24 -1.00 -3.62 13.44
CA SER A 24 0.07 -2.79 12.89
C SER A 24 -0.02 -1.33 13.33
N LEU A 25 -1.24 -0.77 13.39
CA LEU A 25 -1.46 0.61 13.84
C LEU A 25 -1.11 0.75 15.32
N VAL A 26 -1.55 -0.18 16.15
CA VAL A 26 -1.21 -0.20 17.58
C VAL A 26 0.29 -0.36 17.79
N ALA A 27 0.93 -1.23 17.02
CA ALA A 27 2.37 -1.43 17.07
C ALA A 27 3.13 -0.13 16.73
N ILE A 28 2.73 0.60 15.69
CA ILE A 28 3.32 1.89 15.32
C ILE A 28 3.17 2.90 16.45
N VAL A 29 1.97 3.08 16.99
CA VAL A 29 1.73 4.06 18.05
C VAL A 29 2.54 3.73 19.31
N VAL A 30 2.48 2.48 19.77
CA VAL A 30 3.18 2.05 20.99
C VAL A 30 4.69 2.15 20.86
N THR A 31 5.26 1.67 19.75
CA THR A 31 6.72 1.72 19.55
C THR A 31 7.21 3.14 19.36
N THR A 32 6.45 4.01 18.69
CA THR A 32 6.77 5.44 18.56
C THR A 32 6.74 6.12 19.92
N ALA A 33 5.73 5.86 20.75
CA ALA A 33 5.65 6.39 22.10
C ALA A 33 6.83 5.92 22.96
N ILE A 34 7.17 4.63 22.93
CA ILE A 34 8.33 4.09 23.66
C ILE A 34 9.63 4.77 23.18
N ALA A 35 9.85 4.85 21.87
CA ALA A 35 11.05 5.46 21.32
C ALA A 35 11.19 6.93 21.70
N TYR A 36 10.08 7.67 21.69
CA TYR A 36 10.04 9.09 22.04
C TYR A 36 10.29 9.33 23.54
N PHE A 37 9.55 8.64 24.42
CA PHE A 37 9.66 8.86 25.88
C PHE A 37 10.95 8.27 26.46
N ALA A 38 11.41 7.12 25.98
CA ALA A 38 12.67 6.53 26.40
C ALA A 38 13.90 7.15 25.72
N LYS A 39 13.71 8.14 24.84
CA LYS A 39 14.79 8.81 24.07
C LYS A 39 15.76 7.84 23.43
N LEU A 40 15.23 6.79 22.82
CA LEU A 40 16.07 5.76 22.19
C LEU A 40 16.82 6.35 21.00
N PRO A 41 18.11 6.00 20.80
CA PRO A 41 18.91 6.44 19.67
C PRO A 41 18.51 5.66 18.38
N VAL A 42 17.31 5.90 17.87
CA VAL A 42 16.78 5.23 16.69
C VAL A 42 16.54 6.24 15.57
N ASN A 43 16.78 5.85 14.34
CA ASN A 43 16.45 6.64 13.18
C ASN A 43 14.92 6.69 13.01
N THR A 44 14.38 7.91 12.99
CA THR A 44 12.96 8.17 12.70
C THR A 44 12.79 8.63 11.26
N ILE A 45 11.55 8.65 10.75
CA ILE A 45 11.25 9.19 9.42
C ILE A 45 11.78 10.63 9.31
N GLY A 46 11.54 11.46 10.33
CA GLY A 46 11.98 12.84 10.34
C GLY A 46 13.50 13.00 10.39
N SER A 47 14.25 12.08 11.05
CA SER A 47 15.71 12.14 11.08
C SER A 47 16.35 11.74 9.74
N VAL A 48 15.69 10.88 8.96
CA VAL A 48 16.20 10.36 7.67
C VAL A 48 15.78 11.25 6.51
N TYR A 49 14.53 11.68 6.47
CA TYR A 49 13.95 12.44 5.35
C TYR A 49 13.80 13.94 5.63
N GLY A 50 14.15 14.40 6.84
CA GLY A 50 14.01 15.79 7.22
C GLY A 50 12.56 16.19 7.54
N LYS A 51 12.24 17.48 7.40
CA LYS A 51 10.89 17.98 7.64
C LYS A 51 9.93 17.48 6.54
N LEU A 52 8.95 16.68 6.94
CA LEU A 52 7.89 16.26 6.05
C LEU A 52 6.96 17.43 5.75
N ASN A 53 6.72 17.67 4.46
CA ASN A 53 5.78 18.70 4.05
C ASN A 53 4.34 18.21 4.29
N SER A 54 3.60 18.93 5.15
CA SER A 54 2.19 18.66 5.44
C SER A 54 1.22 19.54 4.65
N ALA A 55 1.74 20.32 3.68
CA ALA A 55 0.89 21.14 2.83
C ALA A 55 0.18 20.29 1.78
N PHE A 56 -1.04 20.67 1.42
CA PHE A 56 -1.75 20.08 0.31
C PHE A 56 -0.98 20.36 -1.00
N PRO A 57 -0.83 19.37 -1.90
CA PRO A 57 -0.11 19.56 -3.15
C PRO A 57 -0.71 20.70 -3.98
N SER A 58 0.14 21.58 -4.50
CA SER A 58 -0.31 22.67 -5.37
C SER A 58 -0.59 22.15 -6.78
N PHE A 59 -1.64 22.71 -7.38
CA PHE A 59 -1.93 22.45 -8.78
C PHE A 59 -0.90 23.12 -9.68
N HIS A 60 -0.32 22.38 -10.61
CA HIS A 60 0.56 22.91 -11.65
C HIS A 60 0.34 22.17 -12.96
N VAL A 61 0.46 22.87 -14.05
CA VAL A 61 0.43 22.27 -15.38
C VAL A 61 1.87 21.99 -15.80
N PRO A 62 2.25 20.73 -16.03
CA PRO A 62 3.61 20.41 -16.45
C PRO A 62 3.88 21.01 -17.84
N SER A 63 5.08 21.55 -18.04
CA SER A 63 5.53 22.01 -19.35
C SER A 63 5.80 20.80 -20.26
N ILE A 64 4.95 20.57 -21.23
CA ILE A 64 5.08 19.46 -22.18
C ILE A 64 5.85 19.95 -23.40
N THR A 65 7.05 19.43 -23.60
CA THR A 65 7.87 19.68 -24.79
C THR A 65 7.92 18.42 -25.65
N MET A 66 8.16 18.57 -26.96
CA MET A 66 8.25 17.44 -27.87
C MET A 66 9.36 16.46 -27.47
N ASN A 67 10.49 16.96 -26.98
CA ASN A 67 11.58 16.13 -26.46
C ASN A 67 11.15 15.30 -25.25
N LEU A 68 10.39 15.90 -24.31
CA LEU A 68 9.86 15.21 -23.14
C LEU A 68 8.88 14.08 -23.55
N ILE A 69 8.01 14.35 -24.53
CA ILE A 69 7.09 13.32 -25.06
C ILE A 69 7.89 12.13 -25.61
N GLN A 70 8.90 12.39 -26.45
CA GLN A 70 9.70 11.32 -27.04
C GLN A 70 10.43 10.46 -25.98
N GLN A 71 10.92 11.08 -24.92
CA GLN A 71 11.58 10.37 -23.82
C GLN A 71 10.61 9.59 -22.94
N MET A 72 9.41 10.11 -22.73
CA MET A 72 8.44 9.56 -21.76
C MET A 72 7.45 8.57 -22.40
N ILE A 73 7.33 8.49 -23.73
CA ILE A 73 6.32 7.63 -24.38
C ILE A 73 6.51 6.14 -24.02
N SER A 74 7.73 5.65 -24.02
CA SER A 74 8.04 4.25 -23.70
C SER A 74 7.79 3.92 -22.21
N PRO A 75 8.35 4.66 -21.25
CA PRO A 75 8.06 4.41 -19.83
C PRO A 75 6.58 4.65 -19.48
N ALA A 76 5.92 5.66 -20.07
CA ALA A 76 4.51 5.91 -19.86
C ALA A 76 3.64 4.74 -20.34
N PHE A 77 3.92 4.19 -21.53
CA PHE A 77 3.22 3.02 -22.05
C PHE A 77 3.41 1.79 -21.14
N THR A 78 4.64 1.53 -20.71
CA THR A 78 4.94 0.42 -19.79
C THR A 78 4.17 0.56 -18.48
N ILE A 79 4.20 1.74 -17.86
CA ILE A 79 3.47 2.00 -16.61
C ILE A 79 1.97 1.88 -16.82
N ALA A 80 1.43 2.38 -17.94
CA ALA A 80 0.00 2.29 -18.24
C ALA A 80 -0.47 0.84 -18.38
N VAL A 81 0.29 0.00 -19.08
CA VAL A 81 -0.03 -1.44 -19.22
C VAL A 81 0.05 -2.16 -17.88
N LEU A 82 1.10 -1.92 -17.10
CA LEU A 82 1.24 -2.51 -15.77
C LEU A 82 0.11 -2.08 -14.83
N ALA A 83 -0.22 -0.80 -14.80
CA ALA A 83 -1.30 -0.26 -14.00
C ALA A 83 -2.67 -0.84 -14.41
N ALA A 84 -2.92 -0.98 -15.72
CA ALA A 84 -4.15 -1.57 -16.23
C ALA A 84 -4.29 -3.05 -15.81
N ILE A 85 -3.23 -3.84 -15.94
CA ILE A 85 -3.22 -5.25 -15.55
C ILE A 85 -3.47 -5.37 -14.04
N GLU A 86 -2.75 -4.61 -13.23
CA GLU A 86 -2.86 -4.68 -11.76
C GLU A 86 -4.25 -4.25 -11.27
N SER A 87 -4.80 -3.17 -11.84
CA SER A 87 -6.16 -2.72 -11.50
C SER A 87 -7.21 -3.76 -11.85
N LEU A 88 -7.16 -4.35 -13.05
CA LEU A 88 -8.08 -5.39 -13.47
C LEU A 88 -7.94 -6.66 -12.63
N LEU A 89 -6.71 -7.07 -12.28
CA LEU A 89 -6.50 -8.20 -11.37
C LEU A 89 -7.11 -7.93 -10.00
N SER A 90 -6.95 -6.71 -9.48
CA SER A 90 -7.56 -6.30 -8.21
C SER A 90 -9.09 -6.38 -8.28
N ALA A 91 -9.68 -5.94 -9.39
CA ALA A 91 -11.12 -6.02 -9.62
C ALA A 91 -11.62 -7.47 -9.72
N VAL A 92 -10.91 -8.34 -10.46
CA VAL A 92 -11.25 -9.78 -10.56
C VAL A 92 -11.21 -10.48 -9.20
N VAL A 93 -10.18 -10.18 -8.38
CA VAL A 93 -10.10 -10.74 -7.03
C VAL A 93 -11.26 -10.27 -6.17
N SER A 94 -11.65 -8.99 -6.28
CA SER A 94 -12.82 -8.45 -5.59
C SER A 94 -14.12 -9.13 -6.02
N ASP A 95 -14.32 -9.32 -7.32
CA ASP A 95 -15.49 -10.03 -7.88
C ASP A 95 -15.61 -11.43 -7.31
N GLY A 96 -14.51 -12.19 -7.31
CA GLY A 96 -14.50 -13.53 -6.74
C GLY A 96 -14.85 -13.58 -5.25
N MET A 97 -14.52 -12.52 -4.50
CA MET A 97 -14.84 -12.40 -3.07
C MET A 97 -16.28 -11.95 -2.80
N ILE A 98 -16.86 -11.15 -3.71
CA ILE A 98 -18.19 -10.54 -3.53
C ILE A 98 -19.28 -11.37 -4.22
N GLY A 99 -18.92 -12.10 -5.28
CA GLY A 99 -19.85 -12.81 -6.15
C GLY A 99 -20.56 -11.88 -7.14
N ASP A 100 -19.87 -10.83 -7.60
CA ASP A 100 -20.35 -9.84 -8.57
C ASP A 100 -19.39 -9.77 -9.76
N THR A 101 -19.65 -8.88 -10.71
CA THR A 101 -18.81 -8.66 -11.90
C THR A 101 -18.57 -7.17 -12.09
N HIS A 102 -17.30 -6.80 -12.25
CA HIS A 102 -16.90 -5.40 -12.50
C HIS A 102 -17.05 -5.02 -13.99
N LYS A 103 -17.12 -3.72 -14.25
CA LYS A 103 -17.09 -3.16 -15.61
C LYS A 103 -15.66 -2.74 -15.95
N SER A 104 -14.90 -3.62 -16.62
CA SER A 104 -13.47 -3.42 -16.91
C SER A 104 -13.15 -2.09 -17.60
N ASN A 105 -13.98 -1.67 -18.58
CA ASN A 105 -13.77 -0.39 -19.26
C ASN A 105 -13.98 0.81 -18.33
N ALA A 106 -14.95 0.77 -17.44
CA ALA A 106 -15.18 1.83 -16.48
C ALA A 106 -14.03 1.93 -15.47
N GLU A 107 -13.52 0.78 -15.03
CA GLU A 107 -12.34 0.71 -14.14
C GLU A 107 -11.11 1.36 -14.79
N LEU A 108 -10.78 0.99 -16.03
CA LEU A 108 -9.64 1.55 -16.75
C LEU A 108 -9.80 3.05 -17.05
N ILE A 109 -11.00 3.51 -17.37
CA ILE A 109 -11.27 4.94 -17.57
C ILE A 109 -11.09 5.70 -16.24
N GLY A 110 -11.64 5.18 -15.14
CA GLY A 110 -11.47 5.76 -13.82
C GLY A 110 -10.02 5.84 -13.38
N GLN A 111 -9.27 4.76 -13.59
CA GLN A 111 -7.83 4.67 -13.35
C GLN A 111 -7.04 5.71 -14.17
N GLY A 112 -7.32 5.81 -15.45
CA GLY A 112 -6.67 6.78 -16.35
C GLY A 112 -6.94 8.22 -15.94
N LEU A 113 -8.19 8.58 -15.69
CA LEU A 113 -8.56 9.90 -15.22
C LEU A 113 -7.91 10.23 -13.86
N GLY A 114 -7.94 9.31 -12.92
CA GLY A 114 -7.28 9.47 -11.63
C GLY A 114 -5.78 9.77 -11.76
N ASN A 115 -5.07 9.07 -12.65
CA ASN A 115 -3.66 9.29 -12.90
C ASN A 115 -3.36 10.64 -13.60
N ILE A 116 -4.24 11.07 -14.52
CA ILE A 116 -4.13 12.41 -15.15
C ILE A 116 -4.23 13.49 -14.07
N PHE A 117 -5.26 13.42 -13.22
CA PHE A 117 -5.44 14.38 -12.12
C PHE A 117 -4.29 14.31 -11.12
N SER A 118 -3.79 13.13 -10.77
CA SER A 118 -2.61 12.97 -9.91
C SER A 118 -1.41 13.73 -10.48
N GLY A 119 -1.16 13.63 -11.79
CA GLY A 119 -0.07 14.34 -12.45
C GLY A 119 -0.14 15.86 -12.32
N PHE A 120 -1.33 16.45 -12.37
CA PHE A 120 -1.52 17.90 -12.16
C PHE A 120 -1.19 18.37 -10.73
N PHE A 121 -1.23 17.47 -9.77
CA PHE A 121 -0.84 17.76 -8.39
C PHE A 121 0.57 17.24 -8.04
N GLY A 122 1.38 16.90 -9.04
CA GLY A 122 2.74 16.39 -8.86
C GLY A 122 2.80 14.99 -8.26
N GLY A 123 1.70 14.23 -8.34
CA GLY A 123 1.64 12.86 -7.90
C GLY A 123 2.30 11.90 -8.88
N ILE A 124 2.71 10.74 -8.36
CA ILE A 124 3.19 9.63 -9.16
C ILE A 124 2.03 8.79 -9.69
N PRO A 125 2.22 8.02 -10.78
CA PRO A 125 1.22 7.06 -11.24
C PRO A 125 0.85 6.06 -10.15
N ALA A 126 -0.44 5.79 -10.00
CA ALA A 126 -0.99 4.88 -9.01
C ALA A 126 -1.94 3.86 -9.65
N THR A 127 -2.10 2.72 -9.01
CA THR A 127 -3.00 1.65 -9.44
C THR A 127 -3.72 1.00 -8.26
N GLY A 128 -4.70 0.14 -8.56
CA GLY A 128 -5.41 -0.64 -7.55
C GLY A 128 -4.48 -1.68 -6.92
N ALA A 129 -4.45 -1.75 -5.59
CA ALA A 129 -3.64 -2.73 -4.86
C ALA A 129 -4.51 -3.91 -4.42
N ILE A 130 -4.23 -5.11 -4.93
CA ILE A 130 -4.98 -6.34 -4.68
C ILE A 130 -5.17 -6.57 -3.17
N ALA A 131 -4.11 -6.48 -2.39
CA ALA A 131 -4.15 -6.71 -0.94
C ALA A 131 -5.04 -5.72 -0.19
N ARG A 132 -5.02 -4.43 -0.59
CA ARG A 132 -5.87 -3.40 0.01
C ARG A 132 -7.33 -3.60 -0.37
N THR A 133 -7.60 -3.93 -1.63
CA THR A 133 -8.95 -4.25 -2.12
C THR A 133 -9.51 -5.45 -1.39
N ALA A 134 -8.75 -6.55 -1.29
CA ALA A 134 -9.17 -7.74 -0.57
C ALA A 134 -9.42 -7.44 0.94
N ALA A 135 -8.56 -6.65 1.57
CA ALA A 135 -8.76 -6.24 2.96
C ALA A 135 -10.03 -5.39 3.13
N ASN A 136 -10.28 -4.44 2.22
CA ASN A 136 -11.49 -3.62 2.23
C ASN A 136 -12.76 -4.47 2.12
N VAL A 137 -12.78 -5.42 1.16
CA VAL A 137 -13.91 -6.34 0.96
C VAL A 137 -14.14 -7.23 2.18
N ARG A 138 -13.08 -7.79 2.77
CA ARG A 138 -13.17 -8.60 4.01
C ARG A 138 -13.77 -7.81 5.18
N ASN A 139 -13.49 -6.52 5.25
CA ASN A 139 -14.02 -5.63 6.29
C ASN A 139 -15.39 -5.02 5.92
N GLY A 140 -16.05 -5.53 4.87
CA GLY A 140 -17.41 -5.14 4.52
C GLY A 140 -17.52 -3.97 3.53
N GLY A 141 -16.43 -3.49 2.96
CA GLY A 141 -16.45 -2.48 1.91
C GLY A 141 -17.07 -3.03 0.64
N ARG A 142 -18.18 -2.45 0.20
CA ARG A 142 -18.97 -2.89 -0.97
C ARG A 142 -19.25 -1.79 -1.97
N THR A 143 -18.90 -0.56 -1.64
CA THR A 143 -19.26 0.62 -2.42
C THR A 143 -18.06 1.56 -2.58
N PRO A 144 -18.06 2.45 -3.58
CA PRO A 144 -17.03 3.49 -3.74
C PRO A 144 -16.89 4.43 -2.55
N ILE A 145 -17.90 4.50 -1.67
CA ILE A 145 -17.87 5.30 -0.44
C ILE A 145 -16.69 4.91 0.45
N ALA A 146 -16.35 3.63 0.51
CA ALA A 146 -15.17 3.17 1.26
C ALA A 146 -13.87 3.79 0.73
N GLY A 147 -13.72 3.91 -0.59
CA GLY A 147 -12.59 4.59 -1.23
C GLY A 147 -12.55 6.09 -0.92
N ILE A 148 -13.70 6.77 -1.00
CA ILE A 148 -13.81 8.19 -0.66
C ILE A 148 -13.44 8.42 0.82
N ALA A 149 -13.98 7.63 1.74
CA ALA A 149 -13.65 7.69 3.15
C ALA A 149 -12.14 7.47 3.39
N HIS A 150 -11.53 6.53 2.69
CA HIS A 150 -10.08 6.30 2.73
C HIS A 150 -9.30 7.54 2.28
N CYS A 151 -9.66 8.17 1.16
CA CYS A 151 -9.01 9.39 0.67
C CYS A 151 -9.14 10.55 1.67
N ILE A 152 -10.32 10.76 2.25
CA ILE A 152 -10.55 11.79 3.28
C ILE A 152 -9.66 11.52 4.50
N THR A 153 -9.62 10.27 4.97
CA THR A 153 -8.79 9.87 6.12
C THR A 153 -7.31 10.12 5.85
N LEU A 154 -6.81 9.75 4.66
CA LEU A 154 -5.43 10.01 4.29
C LEU A 154 -5.12 11.51 4.20
N THR A 155 -6.05 12.31 3.70
CA THR A 155 -5.90 13.76 3.65
C THR A 155 -5.80 14.37 5.06
N ILE A 156 -6.65 13.92 5.98
CA ILE A 156 -6.58 14.35 7.39
C ILE A 156 -5.24 13.94 8.01
N ILE A 157 -4.78 12.70 7.76
CA ILE A 157 -3.48 12.23 8.25
C ILE A 157 -2.34 13.11 7.69
N LEU A 158 -2.38 13.43 6.40
CA LEU A 158 -1.39 14.27 5.75
C LEU A 158 -1.34 15.67 6.39
N LEU A 159 -2.48 16.30 6.58
CA LEU A 159 -2.56 17.69 7.05
C LEU A 159 -2.31 17.84 8.56
N VAL A 160 -2.73 16.86 9.36
CA VAL A 160 -2.76 16.98 10.83
C VAL A 160 -1.71 16.08 11.49
N LEU A 161 -1.57 14.83 11.02
CA LEU A 161 -0.74 13.82 11.69
C LEU A 161 0.67 13.67 11.10
N MET A 162 1.01 14.38 10.02
CA MET A 162 2.34 14.28 9.40
C MET A 162 3.48 14.65 10.37
N PRO A 163 3.39 15.68 11.23
CA PRO A 163 4.41 15.94 12.24
C PRO A 163 4.62 14.78 13.21
N LEU A 164 3.55 14.07 13.56
CA LEU A 164 3.63 12.86 14.41
C LEU A 164 4.20 11.68 13.65
N ALA A 165 3.89 11.55 12.37
CA ALA A 165 4.44 10.52 11.51
C ALA A 165 5.98 10.64 11.39
N ALA A 166 6.54 11.84 11.46
CA ALA A 166 7.98 12.08 11.46
C ALA A 166 8.69 11.42 12.66
N LEU A 167 8.00 11.15 13.75
CA LEU A 167 8.55 10.52 14.97
C LEU A 167 8.60 8.98 14.85
N ILE A 168 7.98 8.38 13.85
CA ILE A 168 7.91 6.92 13.70
C ILE A 168 9.32 6.36 13.44
N PRO A 169 9.78 5.37 14.22
CA PRO A 169 11.06 4.72 13.99
C PRO A 169 11.07 3.93 12.69
N MET A 170 12.15 4.03 11.90
CA MET A 170 12.32 3.26 10.67
C MET A 170 12.31 1.75 10.90
N THR A 171 12.82 1.30 12.04
CA THR A 171 12.78 -0.11 12.45
C THR A 171 11.37 -0.64 12.64
N THR A 172 10.45 0.20 13.11
CA THR A 172 9.02 -0.15 13.24
C THR A 172 8.36 -0.35 11.88
N LEU A 173 8.64 0.55 10.93
CA LEU A 173 8.13 0.41 9.55
C LEU A 173 8.65 -0.87 8.89
N ALA A 174 9.95 -1.15 9.01
CA ALA A 174 10.54 -2.37 8.49
C ALA A 174 9.89 -3.63 9.10
N ALA A 175 9.67 -3.63 10.41
CA ALA A 175 9.01 -4.75 11.09
C ALA A 175 7.55 -4.94 10.63
N VAL A 176 6.80 -3.85 10.47
CA VAL A 176 5.41 -3.90 9.95
C VAL A 176 5.39 -4.42 8.52
N LEU A 177 6.31 -3.97 7.66
CA LEU A 177 6.40 -4.45 6.28
C LEU A 177 6.72 -5.95 6.21
N LEU A 178 7.63 -6.44 7.04
CA LEU A 178 7.94 -7.87 7.12
C LEU A 178 6.72 -8.70 7.55
N VAL A 179 5.97 -8.22 8.54
CA VAL A 179 4.75 -8.92 8.99
C VAL A 179 3.67 -8.89 7.90
N VAL A 180 3.49 -7.76 7.24
CA VAL A 180 2.53 -7.64 6.13
C VAL A 180 2.91 -8.57 4.99
N ALA A 181 4.19 -8.61 4.59
CA ALA A 181 4.68 -9.51 3.56
C ALA A 181 4.44 -10.98 3.93
N ALA A 182 4.74 -11.38 5.18
CA ALA A 182 4.51 -12.72 5.66
C ALA A 182 3.01 -13.11 5.69
N ASN A 183 2.14 -12.15 6.03
CA ASN A 183 0.69 -12.37 6.05
C ASN A 183 0.05 -12.37 4.65
N MET A 184 0.68 -11.72 3.68
CA MET A 184 0.23 -11.73 2.27
C MET A 184 0.68 -13.00 1.54
N ALA A 185 1.77 -13.61 1.97
CA ALA A 185 2.25 -14.86 1.40
C ALA A 185 1.32 -16.01 1.79
N ASP A 186 0.65 -16.63 0.81
CA ASP A 186 -0.11 -17.86 1.02
C ASP A 186 0.83 -19.07 1.04
N TRP A 187 1.51 -19.24 2.19
CA TRP A 187 2.45 -20.33 2.40
C TRP A 187 1.82 -21.71 2.16
N SER A 188 0.52 -21.88 2.47
CA SER A 188 -0.17 -23.17 2.29
C SER A 188 -0.33 -23.50 0.81
N SER A 189 -0.71 -22.54 0.00
CA SER A 189 -0.79 -22.69 -1.46
C SER A 189 0.58 -22.85 -2.10
N PHE A 190 1.58 -22.10 -1.63
CA PHE A 190 2.95 -22.25 -2.11
C PHE A 190 3.49 -23.67 -1.91
N PHE A 191 3.42 -24.20 -0.69
CA PHE A 191 3.88 -25.58 -0.43
C PHE A 191 3.05 -26.64 -1.15
N ARG A 192 1.74 -26.43 -1.32
CA ARG A 192 0.87 -27.33 -2.07
C ARG A 192 1.23 -27.34 -3.56
N LEU A 193 1.51 -26.17 -4.16
CA LEU A 193 1.97 -26.06 -5.54
C LEU A 193 3.33 -26.72 -5.72
N CYS A 194 4.29 -26.46 -4.84
CA CYS A 194 5.61 -27.11 -4.88
C CYS A 194 5.52 -28.64 -4.81
N LYS A 195 4.50 -29.19 -4.14
CA LYS A 195 4.33 -30.64 -4.00
C LYS A 195 3.60 -31.30 -5.17
N ASN A 196 2.66 -30.60 -5.80
CA ASN A 196 1.71 -31.18 -6.74
C ASN A 196 1.82 -30.64 -8.18
N ALA A 197 2.55 -29.52 -8.39
CA ALA A 197 2.67 -28.91 -9.72
C ALA A 197 3.74 -29.59 -10.58
N PRO A 198 3.64 -29.49 -11.91
CA PRO A 198 4.70 -29.89 -12.83
C PRO A 198 6.01 -29.16 -12.56
N LYS A 199 7.14 -29.79 -12.87
CA LYS A 199 8.48 -29.23 -12.62
C LYS A 199 8.70 -27.86 -13.28
N SER A 200 8.11 -27.61 -14.46
CA SER A 200 8.13 -26.33 -15.16
C SER A 200 7.54 -25.21 -14.33
N ASP A 201 6.39 -25.46 -13.71
CA ASP A 201 5.64 -24.46 -12.94
C ASP A 201 6.33 -24.19 -11.60
N ILE A 202 6.97 -25.20 -11.01
CA ILE A 202 7.78 -25.04 -9.79
C ILE A 202 8.99 -24.15 -10.08
N ILE A 203 9.66 -24.34 -11.24
CA ILE A 203 10.80 -23.48 -11.63
C ILE A 203 10.35 -22.04 -11.79
N VAL A 204 9.24 -21.78 -12.45
CA VAL A 204 8.69 -20.42 -12.59
C VAL A 204 8.31 -19.84 -11.24
N LEU A 205 7.65 -20.60 -10.38
CA LEU A 205 7.23 -20.17 -9.04
C LEU A 205 8.42 -19.79 -8.13
N VAL A 206 9.55 -20.47 -8.26
CA VAL A 206 10.75 -20.22 -7.45
C VAL A 206 11.60 -19.09 -8.05
N ALA A 207 11.52 -18.90 -9.37
CA ALA A 207 12.28 -17.86 -10.08
C ALA A 207 11.61 -16.47 -10.01
N THR A 208 10.32 -16.40 -9.68
CA THR A 208 9.54 -15.16 -9.54
C THR A 208 9.50 -14.71 -8.09
#